data_fef883796183fae4a91ca35a47ffb63f
#
_entry.id   fef883796183fae4a91ca35a47ffb63f
#
_cell.length_a   1.000
_cell.length_b   1.000
_cell.length_c   1.000
_cell.angle_alpha   90.00
_cell.angle_beta   90.00
_cell.angle_gamma   90.00
#
_symmetry.space_group_name_H-M   'P 1'
#
loop_
_entity.id
_entity.type
_entity.pdbx_description
1 polymer ?
#
loop_
_entity_poly.entity_id
_entity_poly.type
_entity_poly.pdbx_seq_one_letter_code
_entity_poly.pdbx_strand_id
1 'polypeptide(L)'
;GFVKVQTGCLMGDLNKELEKYGRELRLLPSTWKTATIGGFIAGGSGGIGSIRWGFLRDPGNLIGLEAVTINEEPKLLRFDAQESEPLNHAYGTNGIITSLLIATDIKRKWYSIIIDCEGLNKTIEILKTCTTAAIDLKLGAILEKEIVDQMPTWFKGKSKSHKILLQSTLGGIKTIELICKKYGVGSFLLGQEDKLTNGISEVV
;
A
#
# COMPACT_ATOMS: atom_id res chain seq x y z
N GLY A 1 5.11 -7.40 -15.57
CA GLY A 1 5.56 -8.72 -15.09
C GLY A 1 4.65 -9.26 -14.01
N PHE A 2 4.84 -10.50 -13.65
CA PHE A 2 4.10 -11.21 -12.60
C PHE A 2 5.04 -12.16 -11.87
N VAL A 3 4.62 -12.62 -10.70
CA VAL A 3 5.34 -13.61 -9.89
C VAL A 3 4.36 -14.65 -9.38
N LYS A 4 4.76 -15.93 -9.43
CA LYS A 4 4.08 -17.02 -8.72
C LYS A 4 4.76 -17.20 -7.36
N VAL A 5 3.96 -17.22 -6.30
CA VAL A 5 4.46 -17.26 -4.92
C VAL A 5 3.57 -18.13 -4.04
N GLN A 6 4.17 -18.82 -3.07
CA GLN A 6 3.43 -19.57 -2.04
C GLN A 6 2.87 -18.62 -0.98
N THR A 7 1.72 -18.97 -0.42
CA THR A 7 0.96 -18.12 0.51
C THR A 7 1.70 -17.74 1.78
N GLY A 8 2.61 -18.60 2.28
CA GLY A 8 3.41 -18.35 3.48
C GLY A 8 4.57 -17.37 3.28
N CYS A 9 4.83 -16.91 2.04
CA CYS A 9 5.90 -15.97 1.77
C CYS A 9 5.61 -14.62 2.42
N LEU A 10 6.56 -14.10 3.20
CA LEU A 10 6.48 -12.76 3.77
C LEU A 10 6.56 -11.71 2.66
N MET A 11 5.70 -10.72 2.72
CA MET A 11 5.63 -9.68 1.67
C MET A 11 6.90 -8.84 1.61
N GLY A 12 7.57 -8.62 2.74
CA GLY A 12 8.85 -7.94 2.79
C GLY A 12 9.96 -8.70 2.08
N ASP A 13 10.04 -10.01 2.31
CA ASP A 13 11.05 -10.87 1.66
C ASP A 13 10.78 -10.98 0.15
N LEU A 14 9.52 -11.13 -0.24
CA LEU A 14 9.11 -11.16 -1.63
C LEU A 14 9.48 -9.84 -2.34
N ASN A 15 9.19 -8.70 -1.74
CA ASN A 15 9.53 -7.40 -2.33
C ASN A 15 11.04 -7.22 -2.49
N LYS A 16 11.82 -7.63 -1.49
CA LYS A 16 13.28 -7.61 -1.53
C LYS A 16 13.86 -8.54 -2.62
N GLU A 17 13.24 -9.70 -2.83
CA GLU A 17 13.64 -10.60 -3.91
C GLU A 17 13.34 -9.99 -5.28
N LEU A 18 12.15 -9.39 -5.45
CA LEU A 18 11.73 -8.73 -6.70
C LEU A 18 12.65 -7.56 -7.08
N GLU A 19 13.24 -6.87 -6.10
CA GLU A 19 14.18 -5.77 -6.34
C GLU A 19 15.41 -6.20 -7.16
N LYS A 20 15.87 -7.43 -7.01
CA LYS A 20 16.99 -7.98 -7.78
C LYS A 20 16.69 -8.04 -9.29
N TYR A 21 15.41 -8.04 -9.65
CA TYR A 21 14.90 -8.04 -11.02
C TYR A 21 14.39 -6.67 -11.47
N GLY A 22 14.65 -5.61 -10.71
CA GLY A 22 14.14 -4.28 -10.99
C GLY A 22 12.61 -4.18 -10.87
N ARG A 23 12.00 -5.03 -10.03
CA ARG A 23 10.56 -5.11 -9.80
C ARG A 23 10.21 -4.79 -8.35
N GLU A 24 8.95 -4.45 -8.11
CA GLU A 24 8.38 -4.25 -6.78
C GLU A 24 6.95 -4.79 -6.70
N LEU A 25 6.50 -5.09 -5.49
CA LEU A 25 5.09 -5.33 -5.21
C LEU A 25 4.29 -4.04 -5.42
N ARG A 26 3.14 -4.17 -6.09
CA ARG A 26 2.20 -3.05 -6.27
C ARG A 26 1.59 -2.60 -4.95
N LEU A 27 1.34 -3.54 -4.05
CA LEU A 27 0.59 -3.35 -2.83
C LEU A 27 1.35 -3.94 -1.64
N LEU A 28 1.38 -3.19 -0.54
CA LEU A 28 1.98 -3.60 0.73
C LEU A 28 1.05 -3.20 1.88
N PRO A 29 0.75 -4.09 2.84
CA PRO A 29 0.09 -3.69 4.08
C PRO A 29 1.04 -2.85 4.95
N SER A 30 0.53 -2.14 5.94
CA SER A 30 1.37 -1.48 6.96
C SER A 30 2.24 -2.50 7.72
N THR A 31 1.76 -3.71 7.86
CA THR A 31 2.45 -4.85 8.51
C THR A 31 3.32 -5.67 7.55
N TRP A 32 3.76 -5.10 6.43
CA TRP A 32 4.46 -5.81 5.35
C TRP A 32 5.68 -6.64 5.77
N LYS A 33 6.32 -6.29 6.90
CA LYS A 33 7.47 -7.03 7.43
C LYS A 33 7.08 -8.41 7.97
N THR A 34 5.87 -8.55 8.47
CA THR A 34 5.35 -9.77 9.12
C THR A 34 4.16 -10.40 8.40
N ALA A 35 3.52 -9.66 7.51
CA ALA A 35 2.38 -10.15 6.74
C ALA A 35 2.82 -11.13 5.65
N THR A 36 2.09 -12.24 5.53
CA THR A 36 2.23 -13.14 4.39
C THR A 36 1.35 -12.70 3.23
N ILE A 37 1.76 -13.01 2.00
CA ILE A 37 0.98 -12.68 0.81
C ILE A 37 -0.38 -13.38 0.78
N GLY A 38 -0.45 -14.63 1.26
CA GLY A 38 -1.72 -15.36 1.37
C GLY A 38 -2.65 -14.77 2.42
N GLY A 39 -2.13 -14.34 3.57
CA GLY A 39 -2.91 -13.64 4.58
C GLY A 39 -3.44 -12.31 4.09
N PHE A 40 -2.66 -11.59 3.28
CA PHE A 40 -3.06 -10.31 2.72
C PHE A 40 -4.23 -10.45 1.73
N ILE A 41 -4.22 -11.45 0.84
CA ILE A 41 -5.32 -11.71 -0.08
C ILE A 41 -6.55 -12.26 0.63
N ALA A 42 -6.35 -13.21 1.57
CA ALA A 42 -7.45 -13.79 2.34
C ALA A 42 -8.14 -12.75 3.24
N GLY A 43 -7.38 -11.80 3.80
CA GLY A 43 -7.91 -10.69 4.60
C GLY A 43 -8.55 -9.58 3.77
N GLY A 44 -8.26 -9.48 2.48
CA GLY A 44 -8.86 -8.54 1.54
C GLY A 44 -8.57 -7.07 1.82
N SER A 45 -7.52 -6.79 2.58
CA SER A 45 -7.16 -5.43 2.96
C SER A 45 -6.59 -4.62 1.79
N GLY A 46 -6.79 -3.31 1.83
CA GLY A 46 -6.00 -2.35 1.06
C GLY A 46 -4.63 -2.13 1.69
N GLY A 47 -3.85 -1.21 1.13
CA GLY A 47 -2.54 -0.90 1.67
C GLY A 47 -1.84 0.21 0.91
N ILE A 48 -0.55 0.35 1.18
CA ILE A 48 0.34 1.21 0.42
C ILE A 48 0.34 0.73 -1.03
N GLY A 49 0.04 1.61 -1.96
CA GLY A 49 -0.15 1.27 -3.37
C GLY A 49 -1.61 1.30 -3.83
N SER A 50 -2.59 1.20 -2.92
CA SER A 50 -4.01 1.17 -3.30
C SER A 50 -4.49 2.41 -4.04
N ILE A 51 -3.91 3.57 -3.77
CA ILE A 51 -4.26 4.81 -4.48
C ILE A 51 -3.93 4.74 -5.98
N ARG A 52 -2.98 3.87 -6.36
CA ARG A 52 -2.53 3.71 -7.75
C ARG A 52 -3.11 2.46 -8.41
N TRP A 53 -3.20 1.35 -7.68
CA TRP A 53 -3.52 0.04 -8.24
C TRP A 53 -4.82 -0.58 -7.70
N GLY A 54 -5.51 0.08 -6.76
CA GLY A 54 -6.68 -0.51 -6.10
C GLY A 54 -6.30 -1.58 -5.07
N PHE A 55 -7.10 -2.62 -4.94
CA PHE A 55 -6.85 -3.74 -4.02
C PHE A 55 -6.09 -4.87 -4.70
N LEU A 56 -5.46 -5.75 -3.93
CA LEU A 56 -4.76 -6.90 -4.50
C LEU A 56 -5.70 -7.81 -5.32
N ARG A 57 -6.95 -7.95 -4.89
CA ARG A 57 -8.00 -8.71 -5.57
C ARG A 57 -8.54 -8.07 -6.85
N ASP A 58 -8.27 -6.78 -7.08
CA ASP A 58 -8.81 -6.09 -8.23
C ASP A 58 -8.20 -6.63 -9.54
N PRO A 59 -8.96 -6.60 -10.66
CA PRO A 59 -8.50 -7.09 -11.96
C PRO A 59 -7.14 -6.51 -12.34
N GLY A 60 -6.24 -7.40 -12.76
CA GLY A 60 -4.88 -7.04 -13.15
C GLY A 60 -3.86 -6.98 -12.01
N ASN A 61 -4.26 -7.09 -10.74
CA ASN A 61 -3.35 -7.28 -9.61
C ASN A 61 -3.22 -8.77 -9.26
N LEU A 62 -4.32 -9.44 -8.92
CA LEU A 62 -4.38 -10.88 -8.87
C LEU A 62 -4.63 -11.42 -10.30
N ILE A 63 -3.78 -12.32 -10.74
CA ILE A 63 -3.90 -12.98 -12.07
C ILE A 63 -4.55 -14.35 -11.91
N GLY A 64 -4.30 -15.02 -10.79
CA GLY A 64 -4.89 -16.29 -10.44
C GLY A 64 -4.33 -16.85 -9.14
N LEU A 65 -4.89 -17.93 -8.68
CA LEU A 65 -4.43 -18.64 -7.50
C LEU A 65 -4.68 -20.15 -7.56
N GLU A 66 -4.04 -20.87 -6.68
CA GLU A 66 -4.30 -22.28 -6.41
C GLU A 66 -4.84 -22.40 -4.98
N ALA A 67 -5.89 -23.20 -4.81
CA ALA A 67 -6.46 -23.45 -3.49
C ALA A 67 -6.91 -24.89 -3.34
N VAL A 68 -6.88 -25.39 -2.10
CA VAL A 68 -7.44 -26.68 -1.71
C VAL A 68 -8.86 -26.45 -1.18
N THR A 69 -9.81 -27.22 -1.69
CA THR A 69 -11.21 -27.19 -1.25
C THR A 69 -11.35 -27.76 0.17
N ILE A 70 -12.38 -27.32 0.90
CA ILE A 70 -12.72 -27.79 2.26
C ILE A 70 -13.88 -28.82 2.19
N ASN A 71 -13.85 -29.71 1.24
CA ASN A 71 -14.82 -30.78 1.10
C ASN A 71 -14.31 -32.06 1.76
N GLU A 72 -15.18 -33.08 1.91
CA GLU A 72 -14.78 -34.41 2.43
C GLU A 72 -13.61 -35.02 1.62
N GLU A 73 -13.56 -34.77 0.33
CA GLU A 73 -12.44 -35.10 -0.54
C GLU A 73 -11.75 -33.80 -0.99
N PRO A 74 -10.70 -33.32 -0.31
CA PRO A 74 -10.00 -32.11 -0.66
C PRO A 74 -9.37 -32.21 -2.07
N LYS A 75 -9.57 -31.20 -2.89
CA LYS A 75 -9.02 -31.11 -4.25
C LYS A 75 -8.22 -29.80 -4.41
N LEU A 76 -7.05 -29.90 -5.03
CA LEU A 76 -6.30 -28.75 -5.45
C LEU A 76 -6.87 -28.24 -6.77
N LEU A 77 -7.40 -27.02 -6.76
CA LEU A 77 -7.99 -26.36 -7.90
C LEU A 77 -7.16 -25.12 -8.26
N ARG A 78 -7.20 -24.77 -9.54
CA ARG A 78 -6.61 -23.56 -10.10
C ARG A 78 -7.73 -22.64 -10.56
N PHE A 79 -7.60 -21.40 -10.22
CA PHE A 79 -8.57 -20.36 -10.49
C PHE A 79 -7.86 -19.20 -11.22
N ASP A 80 -8.50 -18.66 -12.23
CA ASP A 80 -8.11 -17.36 -12.77
C ASP A 80 -8.55 -16.22 -11.85
N ALA A 81 -8.30 -14.98 -12.26
CA ALA A 81 -8.62 -13.79 -11.45
C ALA A 81 -10.12 -13.69 -11.11
N GLN A 82 -11.00 -14.02 -12.07
CA GLN A 82 -12.44 -13.92 -11.89
C GLN A 82 -12.98 -15.08 -11.05
N GLU A 83 -12.54 -16.28 -11.33
CA GLU A 83 -12.93 -17.49 -10.60
C GLU A 83 -12.43 -17.49 -9.15
N SER A 84 -11.36 -16.72 -8.84
CA SER A 84 -10.80 -16.60 -7.50
C SER A 84 -11.61 -15.70 -6.56
N GLU A 85 -12.60 -14.94 -7.05
CA GLU A 85 -13.38 -13.99 -6.26
C GLU A 85 -13.97 -14.57 -4.97
N PRO A 86 -14.54 -15.80 -4.94
CA PRO A 86 -15.06 -16.39 -3.70
C PRO A 86 -14.00 -16.69 -2.63
N LEU A 87 -12.72 -16.73 -3.00
CA LEU A 87 -11.59 -16.99 -2.09
C LEU A 87 -10.96 -15.70 -1.56
N ASN A 88 -11.17 -14.59 -2.26
CA ASN A 88 -10.68 -13.28 -1.88
C ASN A 88 -11.48 -12.72 -0.71
N HIS A 89 -10.79 -12.17 0.30
CA HIS A 89 -11.44 -11.60 1.49
C HIS A 89 -12.39 -12.59 2.22
N ALA A 90 -12.14 -13.88 2.08
CA ALA A 90 -12.97 -14.93 2.67
C ALA A 90 -12.41 -15.49 3.99
N TYR A 91 -11.28 -14.96 4.48
CA TYR A 91 -10.64 -15.39 5.73
C TYR A 91 -10.39 -16.91 5.82
N GLY A 92 -10.22 -17.58 4.69
CA GLY A 92 -10.01 -19.01 4.60
C GLY A 92 -11.28 -19.88 4.79
N THR A 93 -12.47 -19.28 4.80
CA THR A 93 -13.73 -20.01 4.99
C THR A 93 -14.17 -20.82 3.77
N ASN A 94 -13.72 -20.44 2.57
CA ASN A 94 -14.13 -21.06 1.29
C ASN A 94 -13.08 -21.99 0.69
N GLY A 95 -11.88 -22.05 1.28
CA GLY A 95 -10.77 -22.85 0.78
C GLY A 95 -9.45 -22.42 1.38
N ILE A 96 -8.44 -23.24 1.22
CA ILE A 96 -7.07 -22.96 1.67
C ILE A 96 -6.25 -22.57 0.46
N ILE A 97 -5.92 -21.28 0.33
CA ILE A 97 -5.07 -20.78 -0.74
C ILE A 97 -3.64 -21.33 -0.54
N THR A 98 -3.04 -21.89 -1.58
CA THR A 98 -1.70 -22.50 -1.52
C THR A 98 -0.67 -21.71 -2.30
N SER A 99 -1.04 -21.10 -3.43
CA SER A 99 -0.17 -20.25 -4.21
C SER A 99 -0.95 -19.14 -4.90
N LEU A 100 -0.26 -18.07 -5.25
CA LEU A 100 -0.78 -16.89 -5.92
C LEU A 100 0.05 -16.57 -7.17
N LEU A 101 -0.60 -16.11 -8.21
CA LEU A 101 0.01 -15.48 -9.37
C LEU A 101 -0.41 -14.00 -9.34
N ILE A 102 0.53 -13.11 -9.01
CA ILE A 102 0.26 -11.67 -8.82
C ILE A 102 1.09 -10.82 -9.77
N ALA A 103 0.52 -9.68 -10.16
CA ALA A 103 1.21 -8.69 -10.95
C ALA A 103 2.22 -7.92 -10.09
N THR A 104 3.34 -7.57 -10.71
CA THR A 104 4.38 -6.72 -10.14
C THR A 104 4.53 -5.46 -10.99
N ASP A 105 5.17 -4.42 -10.44
CA ASP A 105 5.51 -3.23 -11.22
C ASP A 105 7.02 -3.05 -11.34
N ILE A 106 7.44 -2.12 -12.21
CA ILE A 106 8.83 -1.69 -12.30
C ILE A 106 9.17 -0.96 -11.00
N LYS A 107 10.30 -1.31 -10.38
CA LYS A 107 10.78 -0.64 -9.19
C LYS A 107 11.03 0.83 -9.47
N ARG A 108 10.44 1.70 -8.65
CA ARG A 108 10.64 3.15 -8.67
C ARG A 108 11.31 3.63 -7.38
N LYS A 109 11.95 4.79 -7.49
CA LYS A 109 12.36 5.55 -6.31
C LYS A 109 11.17 6.35 -5.79
N TRP A 110 10.67 5.97 -4.64
CA TRP A 110 9.60 6.66 -3.93
C TRP A 110 10.19 7.58 -2.86
N TYR A 111 9.60 8.75 -2.70
CA TYR A 111 9.96 9.74 -1.69
C TYR A 111 8.77 9.97 -0.80
N SER A 112 8.99 9.92 0.51
CA SER A 112 7.97 10.13 1.52
C SER A 112 7.87 11.61 1.88
N ILE A 113 6.66 12.13 1.85
CA ILE A 113 6.35 13.54 2.09
C ILE A 113 5.25 13.61 3.13
N ILE A 114 5.42 14.50 4.12
CA ILE A 114 4.39 14.84 5.09
C ILE A 114 3.98 16.29 4.87
N ILE A 115 2.68 16.55 4.84
CA ILE A 115 2.11 17.90 4.78
C ILE A 115 1.34 18.16 6.06
N ASP A 116 1.69 19.23 6.76
CA ASP A 116 0.96 19.71 7.94
C ASP A 116 -0.22 20.57 7.52
N CYS A 117 -1.40 20.27 8.02
CA CYS A 117 -2.59 21.03 7.65
C CYS A 117 -3.53 21.25 8.85
N GLU A 118 -3.92 22.51 9.05
CA GLU A 118 -4.94 22.87 10.00
C GLU A 118 -6.34 22.70 9.35
N GLY A 119 -7.23 21.96 10.02
CA GLY A 119 -8.60 21.75 9.59
C GLY A 119 -8.77 20.60 8.58
N LEU A 120 -9.61 19.65 8.93
CA LEU A 120 -9.83 18.40 8.19
C LEU A 120 -10.32 18.64 6.75
N ASN A 121 -11.25 19.57 6.54
CA ASN A 121 -11.78 19.85 5.19
C ASN A 121 -10.69 20.33 4.23
N LYS A 122 -9.80 21.21 4.70
CA LYS A 122 -8.66 21.69 3.91
C LYS A 122 -7.68 20.55 3.62
N THR A 123 -7.47 19.66 4.59
CA THR A 123 -6.61 18.47 4.44
C THR A 123 -7.14 17.56 3.35
N ILE A 124 -8.45 17.29 3.34
CA ILE A 124 -9.12 16.47 2.32
C ILE A 124 -8.98 17.11 0.93
N GLU A 125 -9.19 18.42 0.84
CA GLU A 125 -9.10 19.16 -0.43
C GLU A 125 -7.68 19.12 -1.01
N ILE A 126 -6.66 19.28 -0.18
CA ILE A 126 -5.25 19.18 -0.60
C ILE A 126 -4.94 17.78 -1.11
N LEU A 127 -5.33 16.72 -0.36
CA LEU A 127 -5.11 15.35 -0.81
C LEU A 127 -5.83 15.08 -2.14
N LYS A 128 -7.09 15.48 -2.26
CA LYS A 128 -7.84 15.38 -3.51
C LYS A 128 -7.13 16.09 -4.67
N THR A 129 -6.59 17.28 -4.43
CA THR A 129 -5.83 18.02 -5.45
C THR A 129 -4.57 17.25 -5.85
N CYS A 130 -3.84 16.68 -4.89
CA CYS A 130 -2.68 15.84 -5.19
C CYS A 130 -3.05 14.59 -6.01
N THR A 131 -4.15 13.92 -5.70
CA THR A 131 -4.59 12.71 -6.40
C THR A 131 -5.04 12.97 -7.85
N THR A 132 -5.52 14.17 -8.12
CA THR A 132 -5.99 14.59 -9.46
C THR A 132 -4.92 15.31 -10.28
N ALA A 133 -3.76 15.58 -9.72
CA ALA A 133 -2.68 16.36 -10.37
C ALA A 133 -1.83 15.58 -11.40
N ALA A 134 -2.24 14.38 -11.80
CA ALA A 134 -1.52 13.52 -12.74
C ALA A 134 -0.06 13.24 -12.34
N ILE A 135 0.21 13.14 -11.05
CA ILE A 135 1.52 12.76 -10.50
C ILE A 135 1.53 11.28 -10.06
N ASP A 136 2.70 10.67 -10.07
CA ASP A 136 2.86 9.31 -9.57
C ASP A 136 2.77 9.30 -8.04
N LEU A 137 1.69 8.75 -7.50
CA LEU A 137 1.49 8.51 -6.07
C LEU A 137 1.43 7.01 -5.79
N LYS A 138 2.16 6.56 -4.78
CA LYS A 138 2.06 5.20 -4.22
C LYS A 138 1.26 5.19 -2.91
N LEU A 139 1.36 6.25 -2.13
CA LEU A 139 0.63 6.45 -0.89
C LEU A 139 -0.06 7.82 -0.91
N GLY A 140 -1.30 7.85 -0.44
CA GLY A 140 -2.04 9.04 -0.12
C GLY A 140 -2.97 8.73 1.06
N ALA A 141 -2.65 9.26 2.24
CA ALA A 141 -3.41 9.03 3.46
C ALA A 141 -3.51 10.29 4.29
N ILE A 142 -4.56 10.40 5.10
CA ILE A 142 -4.73 11.45 6.09
C ILE A 142 -4.67 10.80 7.47
N LEU A 143 -3.88 11.39 8.36
CA LEU A 143 -3.95 11.13 9.79
C LEU A 143 -4.54 12.34 10.50
N GLU A 144 -5.59 12.09 11.25
CA GLU A 144 -6.20 13.11 12.09
C GLU A 144 -5.27 13.48 13.25
N LYS A 145 -5.35 14.70 13.74
CA LYS A 145 -4.46 15.23 14.79
C LYS A 145 -4.48 14.37 16.06
N GLU A 146 -5.62 13.80 16.41
CA GLU A 146 -5.80 12.91 17.56
C GLU A 146 -4.96 11.63 17.43
N ILE A 147 -4.85 11.08 16.22
CA ILE A 147 -4.00 9.93 15.91
C ILE A 147 -2.52 10.38 15.91
N VAL A 148 -2.23 11.52 15.31
CA VAL A 148 -0.87 12.08 15.26
C VAL A 148 -0.32 12.29 16.66
N ASP A 149 -1.15 12.67 17.63
CA ASP A 149 -0.74 12.85 19.02
C ASP A 149 -0.27 11.54 19.70
N GLN A 150 -0.66 10.39 19.20
CA GLN A 150 -0.20 9.07 19.65
C GLN A 150 1.06 8.58 18.93
N MET A 151 1.44 9.23 17.83
CA MET A 151 2.60 8.83 17.05
C MET A 151 3.94 9.18 17.73
N PRO A 152 5.04 8.51 17.36
CA PRO A 152 6.38 8.86 17.83
C PRO A 152 6.73 10.32 17.56
N THR A 153 7.58 10.89 18.40
CA THR A 153 7.95 12.33 18.37
C THR A 153 8.53 12.78 17.03
N TRP A 154 9.29 11.92 16.35
CA TRP A 154 9.86 12.23 15.04
C TRP A 154 8.81 12.42 13.94
N PHE A 155 7.62 11.82 14.12
CA PHE A 155 6.50 11.94 13.19
C PHE A 155 5.63 13.18 13.47
N LYS A 156 5.49 13.56 14.71
CA LYS A 156 4.58 14.64 15.15
C LYS A 156 4.90 15.99 14.52
N GLY A 157 6.18 16.25 14.20
CA GLY A 157 6.60 17.58 13.79
C GLY A 157 6.36 18.64 14.87
N LYS A 158 6.21 19.90 14.47
CA LYS A 158 6.08 21.05 15.40
C LYS A 158 4.64 21.43 15.71
N SER A 159 3.64 20.83 15.06
CA SER A 159 2.24 21.29 15.21
C SER A 159 1.28 20.14 15.50
N LYS A 160 0.28 20.44 16.33
CA LYS A 160 -0.90 19.59 16.55
C LYS A 160 -1.87 19.74 15.36
N SER A 161 -1.46 19.27 14.19
CA SER A 161 -2.21 19.39 12.94
C SER A 161 -2.53 18.02 12.36
N HIS A 162 -3.53 17.95 11.50
CA HIS A 162 -3.72 16.81 10.63
C HIS A 162 -2.50 16.64 9.73
N LYS A 163 -2.17 15.42 9.35
CA LYS A 163 -1.06 15.11 8.44
C LYS A 163 -1.58 14.46 7.18
N ILE A 164 -1.08 14.91 6.04
CA ILE A 164 -1.21 14.17 4.78
C ILE A 164 0.10 13.43 4.57
N LEU A 165 0.02 12.13 4.37
CA LEU A 165 1.15 11.27 4.06
C LEU A 165 1.10 10.94 2.57
N LEU A 166 2.17 11.26 1.87
CA LEU A 166 2.31 10.97 0.45
C LEU A 166 3.59 10.18 0.20
N GLN A 167 3.54 9.26 -0.76
CA GLN A 167 4.72 8.74 -1.44
C GLN A 167 4.61 9.04 -2.92
N SER A 168 5.61 9.71 -3.45
CA SER A 168 5.66 10.13 -4.86
C SER A 168 7.04 9.92 -5.45
N THR A 169 7.12 9.87 -6.77
CA THR A 169 8.39 9.94 -7.49
C THR A 169 8.97 11.35 -7.43
N LEU A 170 10.26 11.49 -7.76
CA LEU A 170 10.95 12.79 -7.77
C LEU A 170 10.21 13.82 -8.65
N GLY A 171 9.63 13.40 -9.77
CA GLY A 171 8.87 14.26 -10.66
C GLY A 171 7.61 14.86 -10.02
N GLY A 172 6.98 14.14 -9.09
CA GLY A 172 5.78 14.61 -8.38
C GLY A 172 6.05 15.60 -7.26
N ILE A 173 7.28 15.62 -6.70
CA ILE A 173 7.62 16.48 -5.54
C ILE A 173 7.37 17.95 -5.84
N LYS A 174 7.86 18.45 -6.96
CA LYS A 174 7.69 19.87 -7.35
C LYS A 174 6.22 20.25 -7.49
N THR A 175 5.40 19.37 -8.03
CA THR A 175 3.95 19.59 -8.14
C THR A 175 3.29 19.63 -6.77
N ILE A 176 3.67 18.74 -5.87
CA ILE A 176 3.19 18.75 -4.48
C ILE A 176 3.59 20.04 -3.77
N GLU A 177 4.82 20.51 -3.92
CA GLU A 177 5.28 21.81 -3.38
C GLU A 177 4.46 22.99 -3.90
N LEU A 178 4.14 23.01 -5.20
CA LEU A 178 3.28 24.05 -5.79
C LEU A 178 1.85 23.99 -5.22
N ILE A 179 1.31 22.79 -5.03
CA ILE A 179 0.01 22.60 -4.38
C ILE A 179 0.07 23.12 -2.95
N CYS A 180 1.08 22.74 -2.16
CA CYS A 180 1.27 23.23 -0.79
C CYS A 180 1.34 24.76 -0.74
N LYS A 181 2.10 25.37 -1.66
CA LYS A 181 2.19 26.83 -1.77
C LYS A 181 0.83 27.49 -2.08
N LYS A 182 0.05 26.90 -3.01
CA LYS A 182 -1.31 27.38 -3.35
C LYS A 182 -2.22 27.38 -2.12
N TYR A 183 -2.12 26.38 -1.26
CA TYR A 183 -2.96 26.24 -0.06
C TYR A 183 -2.34 26.89 1.19
N GLY A 184 -1.15 27.49 1.09
CA GLY A 184 -0.46 28.11 2.23
C GLY A 184 -0.12 27.12 3.34
N VAL A 185 0.33 25.92 2.98
CA VAL A 185 0.75 24.87 3.93
C VAL A 185 2.21 24.49 3.72
N GLY A 186 2.86 24.00 4.78
CA GLY A 186 4.22 23.47 4.73
C GLY A 186 4.23 21.99 4.35
N SER A 187 5.29 21.55 3.67
CA SER A 187 5.58 20.16 3.41
C SER A 187 6.98 19.80 3.88
N PHE A 188 7.14 18.57 4.35
CA PHE A 188 8.43 18.03 4.77
C PHE A 188 8.77 16.79 3.93
N LEU A 189 9.92 16.83 3.26
CA LEU A 189 10.47 15.65 2.60
C LEU A 189 11.20 14.80 3.65
N LEU A 190 10.71 13.60 3.93
CA LEU A 190 11.34 12.65 4.86
C LEU A 190 12.52 11.89 4.24
N GLY A 191 12.70 11.96 2.92
CA GLY A 191 13.71 11.23 2.17
C GLY A 191 13.15 10.04 1.40
N GLN A 192 13.99 9.06 1.13
CA GLN A 192 13.57 7.85 0.41
C GLN A 192 12.66 6.97 1.26
N GLU A 193 11.90 6.12 0.59
CA GLU A 193 10.75 5.29 0.99
C GLU A 193 10.75 4.76 2.43
N ASP A 194 11.91 4.32 2.91
CA ASP A 194 12.00 3.46 4.09
C ASP A 194 11.58 4.10 5.41
N LYS A 195 11.66 5.42 5.53
CA LYS A 195 11.36 6.09 6.81
C LYS A 195 9.87 6.14 7.12
N LEU A 196 9.01 6.42 6.14
CA LEU A 196 7.57 6.50 6.38
C LEU A 196 6.96 5.11 6.47
N THR A 197 7.31 4.22 5.53
CA THR A 197 6.82 2.85 5.48
C THR A 197 7.28 2.04 6.70
N ASN A 198 8.52 2.20 7.12
CA ASN A 198 9.04 1.59 8.33
C ASN A 198 8.40 2.19 9.59
N GLY A 199 8.24 3.50 9.65
CA GLY A 199 7.62 4.16 10.80
C GLY A 199 6.15 3.77 11.01
N ILE A 200 5.37 3.62 9.93
CA ILE A 200 3.99 3.12 10.03
C ILE A 200 3.99 1.67 10.53
N SER A 201 4.90 0.82 10.05
CA SER A 201 4.99 -0.59 10.49
C SER A 201 5.51 -0.78 11.91
N GLU A 202 6.08 0.24 12.54
CA GLU A 202 6.53 0.21 13.94
C GLU A 202 5.43 0.62 14.94
N VAL A 203 4.36 1.23 14.44
CA VAL A 203 3.25 1.76 15.26
C VAL A 203 2.02 0.84 15.20
N VAL A 204 1.95 -0.05 14.23
CA VAL A 204 0.87 -1.03 14.02
C VAL A 204 1.31 -2.41 14.52
#